data_e79231d4c669308db9252ad4b6387233
#
_entry.id   e79231d4c669308db9252ad4b6387233
#
_cell.length_a   1.000
_cell.length_b   1.000
_cell.length_c   1.000
_cell.angle_alpha   90.00
_cell.angle_beta   90.00
_cell.angle_gamma   90.00
#
_symmetry.space_group_name_H-M   'P 1'
#
loop_
_entity.id
_entity.type
_entity.pdbx_description
1 polymer ?
#
loop_
_entity_poly.entity_id
_entity_poly.type
_entity_poly.pdbx_seq_one_letter_code
_entity_poly.pdbx_strand_id
1 'polypeptide(L)'
;MHIKKAIERVPGGLMLIPLLLGACVHTFAPDAGKYFGSFTNGLMTGTVPILAVWFFCMGATINLKATGVVLKKSGTLVLTKILVAWVVAMIATRLLPPGGIQTGLFTGLSVLALVTAMDMTNGGLYAALMQQYGTQEEAGAFVLTSIESGPLVSMLILGATGVAVFEPRLFVGAVLPFLIGFALGNLDAELREFFGRCVHPLIPFFGFALGCSIDLGVIAKSGFTGVFVGLAVIVITGVPLILADKVIGGGNGTAGLAASSTAGAAVANPQIIGNMIPELKPMADSATAITATACLLTAILVPILTAMWARKYGMLRNKEQTAQTAPAQNPNSLVQDGHF
;
A
#
# COMPACT_ATOMS: atom_id res chain seq x y z
N MET A 1 4.94 24.98 -15.97
CA MET A 1 5.45 24.21 -14.80
C MET A 1 4.84 22.79 -14.83
N HIS A 2 5.65 21.75 -14.52
CA HIS A 2 5.15 20.36 -14.48
C HIS A 2 5.07 19.87 -13.03
N ILE A 3 4.26 20.53 -12.20
CA ILE A 3 4.16 20.27 -10.74
C ILE A 3 3.82 18.80 -10.46
N LYS A 4 2.78 18.25 -11.12
CA LYS A 4 2.40 16.84 -10.96
C LYS A 4 3.59 15.90 -11.22
N LYS A 5 4.32 16.10 -12.34
CA LYS A 5 5.50 15.26 -12.65
C LYS A 5 6.61 15.41 -11.62
N ALA A 6 6.79 16.58 -11.01
CA ALA A 6 7.77 16.78 -9.96
C ALA A 6 7.39 16.03 -8.68
N ILE A 7 6.12 16.07 -8.28
CA ILE A 7 5.57 15.32 -7.14
C ILE A 7 5.71 13.81 -7.38
N GLU A 8 5.37 13.32 -8.57
CA GLU A 8 5.43 11.91 -8.92
C GLU A 8 6.86 11.34 -9.03
N ARG A 9 7.89 12.19 -9.11
CA ARG A 9 9.30 11.76 -9.02
C ARG A 9 9.68 11.28 -7.60
N VAL A 10 8.98 11.78 -6.60
CA VAL A 10 9.15 11.33 -5.22
C VAL A 10 8.31 10.06 -5.04
N PRO A 11 8.91 8.92 -4.61
CA PRO A 11 8.13 7.71 -4.32
C PRO A 11 7.03 8.01 -3.28
N GLY A 12 5.78 7.69 -3.62
CA GLY A 12 4.63 8.04 -2.78
C GLY A 12 4.33 9.55 -2.68
N GLY A 13 4.94 10.39 -3.54
CA GLY A 13 4.90 11.83 -3.45
C GLY A 13 3.49 12.45 -3.49
N LEU A 14 2.54 11.81 -4.20
CA LEU A 14 1.14 12.25 -4.22
C LEU A 14 0.49 12.22 -2.82
N MET A 15 0.97 11.36 -1.92
CA MET A 15 0.52 11.27 -0.53
C MET A 15 1.44 12.07 0.40
N LEU A 16 2.76 11.82 0.32
CA LEU A 16 3.73 12.31 1.29
C LEU A 16 3.94 13.82 1.23
N ILE A 17 3.99 14.42 0.02
CA ILE A 17 4.18 15.88 -0.11
C ILE A 17 2.99 16.67 0.46
N PRO A 18 1.73 16.37 0.10
CA PRO A 18 0.58 17.00 0.74
C PRO A 18 0.50 16.75 2.25
N LEU A 19 0.84 15.54 2.72
CA LEU A 19 0.89 15.23 4.15
C LEU A 19 1.89 16.15 4.87
N LEU A 20 3.10 16.30 4.36
CA LEU A 20 4.10 17.20 4.95
C LEU A 20 3.65 18.67 4.92
N LEU A 21 3.01 19.10 3.83
CA LEU A 21 2.43 20.45 3.75
C LEU A 21 1.34 20.64 4.82
N GLY A 22 0.45 19.67 5.00
CA GLY A 22 -0.55 19.70 6.06
C GLY A 22 0.07 19.75 7.45
N ALA A 23 1.11 18.94 7.71
CA ALA A 23 1.85 18.95 8.97
C ALA A 23 2.58 20.29 9.23
N CYS A 24 3.11 20.93 8.18
CA CYS A 24 3.63 22.30 8.28
C CYS A 24 2.53 23.27 8.69
N VAL A 25 1.35 23.22 8.05
CA VAL A 25 0.23 24.10 8.42
C VAL A 25 -0.19 23.85 9.88
N HIS A 26 -0.33 22.58 10.28
CA HIS A 26 -0.66 22.23 11.67
C HIS A 26 0.35 22.77 12.68
N THR A 27 1.64 22.66 12.38
CA THR A 27 2.71 23.07 13.30
C THR A 27 2.88 24.58 13.38
N PHE A 28 2.81 25.30 12.23
CA PHE A 28 3.10 26.73 12.17
C PHE A 28 1.86 27.63 12.20
N ALA A 29 0.68 27.11 11.85
CA ALA A 29 -0.58 27.84 11.80
C ALA A 29 -1.77 26.95 12.21
N PRO A 30 -1.78 26.42 13.48
CA PRO A 30 -2.75 25.42 13.93
C PRO A 30 -4.22 25.88 13.84
N ASP A 31 -4.45 27.19 13.96
CA ASP A 31 -5.78 27.78 13.91
C ASP A 31 -6.21 28.25 12.50
N ALA A 32 -5.39 28.02 11.46
CA ALA A 32 -5.68 28.47 10.10
C ALA A 32 -7.06 27.99 9.60
N GLY A 33 -7.38 26.71 9.83
CA GLY A 33 -8.68 26.16 9.46
C GLY A 33 -9.84 26.90 10.12
N LYS A 34 -9.75 27.14 11.42
CA LYS A 34 -10.78 27.89 12.17
C LYS A 34 -10.87 29.34 11.74
N TYR A 35 -9.73 29.97 11.49
CA TYR A 35 -9.65 31.38 11.07
C TYR A 35 -10.36 31.60 9.73
N PHE A 36 -10.11 30.78 8.72
CA PHE A 36 -10.77 30.88 7.41
C PHE A 36 -12.17 30.28 7.40
N GLY A 37 -12.43 29.27 8.27
CA GLY A 37 -13.73 28.59 8.38
C GLY A 37 -14.15 27.86 7.12
N SER A 38 -15.45 27.61 6.97
CA SER A 38 -16.11 27.10 5.77
C SER A 38 -15.39 25.91 5.10
N PHE A 39 -15.20 25.94 3.79
CA PHE A 39 -14.56 24.88 3.01
C PHE A 39 -13.09 24.66 3.37
N THR A 40 -12.36 25.70 3.76
CA THR A 40 -10.96 25.57 4.21
C THR A 40 -10.87 24.71 5.46
N ASN A 41 -11.68 25.01 6.47
CA ASN A 41 -11.75 24.19 7.69
C ASN A 41 -12.23 22.77 7.35
N GLY A 42 -13.25 22.63 6.52
CA GLY A 42 -13.78 21.34 6.08
C GLY A 42 -12.71 20.47 5.38
N LEU A 43 -11.87 21.08 4.54
CA LEU A 43 -10.76 20.34 3.91
C LEU A 43 -9.68 19.94 4.92
N MET A 44 -9.29 20.83 5.84
CA MET A 44 -8.24 20.56 6.83
C MET A 44 -8.64 19.50 7.87
N THR A 45 -9.93 19.43 8.20
CA THR A 45 -10.48 18.45 9.18
C THR A 45 -11.16 17.25 8.53
N GLY A 46 -11.24 17.24 7.19
CA GLY A 46 -12.05 16.32 6.40
C GLY A 46 -11.41 14.97 6.09
N THR A 47 -10.43 14.51 6.86
CA THR A 47 -9.74 13.23 6.61
C THR A 47 -10.73 12.07 6.44
N VAL A 48 -11.68 11.90 7.38
CA VAL A 48 -12.63 10.77 7.36
C VAL A 48 -13.58 10.82 6.15
N PRO A 49 -14.30 11.91 5.85
CA PRO A 49 -15.18 11.94 4.69
C PRO A 49 -14.44 11.82 3.34
N ILE A 50 -13.25 12.41 3.21
CA ILE A 50 -12.46 12.27 1.98
C ILE A 50 -12.02 10.83 1.79
N LEU A 51 -11.58 10.17 2.86
CA LEU A 51 -11.22 8.75 2.84
C LEU A 51 -12.42 7.85 2.55
N ALA A 52 -13.60 8.14 3.07
CA ALA A 52 -14.80 7.37 2.77
C ALA A 52 -15.12 7.38 1.26
N VAL A 53 -15.03 8.54 0.60
CA VAL A 53 -15.18 8.66 -0.85
C VAL A 53 -14.05 7.92 -1.58
N TRP A 54 -12.82 8.02 -1.10
CA TRP A 54 -11.68 7.32 -1.69
C TRP A 54 -11.83 5.81 -1.59
N PHE A 55 -12.26 5.26 -0.44
CA PHE A 55 -12.53 3.83 -0.27
C PHE A 55 -13.66 3.33 -1.15
N PHE A 56 -14.72 4.13 -1.32
CA PHE A 56 -15.77 3.82 -2.28
C PHE A 56 -15.19 3.69 -3.70
N CYS A 57 -14.41 4.67 -4.14
CA CYS A 57 -13.78 4.65 -5.46
C CYS A 57 -12.82 3.46 -5.61
N MET A 58 -12.03 3.15 -4.58
CA MET A 58 -11.14 1.98 -4.56
C MET A 58 -11.93 0.67 -4.67
N GLY A 59 -13.00 0.52 -3.89
CA GLY A 59 -13.89 -0.64 -3.98
C GLY A 59 -14.41 -0.84 -5.39
N ALA A 60 -14.85 0.24 -6.04
CA ALA A 60 -15.37 0.18 -7.40
C ALA A 60 -14.35 -0.31 -8.43
N THR A 61 -13.05 -0.14 -8.20
CA THR A 61 -12.01 -0.60 -9.15
C THR A 61 -11.81 -2.11 -9.18
N ILE A 62 -12.23 -2.84 -8.14
CA ILE A 62 -11.98 -4.27 -8.01
C ILE A 62 -12.88 -5.05 -8.96
N ASN A 63 -12.27 -5.83 -9.84
CA ASN A 63 -12.96 -6.67 -10.80
C ASN A 63 -12.83 -8.16 -10.45
N LEU A 64 -13.96 -8.82 -10.20
CA LEU A 64 -13.99 -10.26 -9.91
C LEU A 64 -13.74 -11.16 -11.13
N LYS A 65 -13.72 -10.61 -12.35
CA LYS A 65 -13.53 -11.38 -13.59
C LYS A 65 -12.06 -11.66 -13.91
N ALA A 66 -11.16 -11.57 -12.94
CA ALA A 66 -9.76 -11.93 -13.12
C ALA A 66 -9.58 -13.43 -13.39
N THR A 67 -8.58 -13.80 -14.18
CA THR A 67 -8.28 -15.21 -14.47
C THR A 67 -7.85 -15.96 -13.22
N GLY A 68 -8.10 -17.28 -13.16
CA GLY A 68 -7.73 -18.11 -12.01
C GLY A 68 -6.22 -18.05 -11.67
N VAL A 69 -5.36 -17.85 -12.68
CA VAL A 69 -3.92 -17.69 -12.48
C VAL A 69 -3.61 -16.38 -11.73
N VAL A 70 -4.23 -15.27 -12.16
CA VAL A 70 -4.09 -13.96 -11.51
C VAL A 70 -4.61 -14.03 -10.07
N LEU A 71 -5.78 -14.65 -9.84
CA LEU A 71 -6.37 -14.81 -8.50
C LEU A 71 -5.47 -15.65 -7.59
N LYS A 72 -4.91 -16.76 -8.09
CA LYS A 72 -3.97 -17.58 -7.33
C LYS A 72 -2.73 -16.78 -6.92
N LYS A 73 -2.12 -16.06 -7.87
CA LYS A 73 -0.91 -15.27 -7.62
C LYS A 73 -1.17 -14.14 -6.62
N SER A 74 -2.21 -13.33 -6.87
CA SER A 74 -2.64 -12.26 -5.97
C SER A 74 -2.97 -12.79 -4.58
N GLY A 75 -3.81 -13.84 -4.51
CA GLY A 75 -4.23 -14.43 -3.25
C GLY A 75 -3.03 -14.95 -2.44
N THR A 76 -2.05 -15.59 -3.10
CA THR A 76 -0.82 -16.04 -2.44
C THR A 76 -0.06 -14.87 -1.80
N LEU A 77 0.14 -13.77 -2.54
CA LEU A 77 0.89 -12.62 -2.03
C LEU A 77 0.13 -11.91 -0.90
N VAL A 78 -1.17 -11.62 -1.11
CA VAL A 78 -2.03 -10.95 -0.13
C VAL A 78 -2.12 -11.75 1.17
N LEU A 79 -2.48 -13.03 1.08
CA LEU A 79 -2.61 -13.89 2.27
C LEU A 79 -1.28 -14.05 3.01
N THR A 80 -0.16 -14.22 2.29
CA THR A 80 1.15 -14.30 2.92
C THR A 80 1.47 -13.04 3.69
N LYS A 81 1.19 -11.86 3.11
CA LYS A 81 1.47 -10.58 3.75
C LYS A 81 0.63 -10.38 5.01
N ILE A 82 -0.67 -10.67 4.92
CA ILE A 82 -1.60 -10.59 6.06
C ILE A 82 -1.16 -11.55 7.18
N LEU A 83 -0.81 -12.79 6.86
CA LEU A 83 -0.35 -13.78 7.84
C LEU A 83 0.95 -13.33 8.52
N VAL A 84 1.91 -12.79 7.77
CA VAL A 84 3.15 -12.27 8.34
C VAL A 84 2.86 -11.09 9.27
N ALA A 85 2.05 -10.14 8.85
CA ALA A 85 1.66 -9.00 9.67
C ALA A 85 0.94 -9.44 10.95
N TRP A 86 0.06 -10.45 10.86
CA TRP A 86 -0.61 -11.04 12.02
C TRP A 86 0.37 -11.71 13.00
N VAL A 87 1.32 -12.50 12.50
CA VAL A 87 2.36 -13.14 13.33
C VAL A 87 3.22 -12.09 14.02
N VAL A 88 3.64 -11.05 13.27
CA VAL A 88 4.39 -9.92 13.86
C VAL A 88 3.57 -9.22 14.94
N ALA A 89 2.29 -8.99 14.71
CA ALA A 89 1.40 -8.39 15.69
C ALA A 89 1.27 -9.24 16.96
N MET A 90 1.12 -10.57 16.83
CA MET A 90 1.09 -11.50 17.97
C MET A 90 2.37 -11.47 18.80
N ILE A 91 3.52 -11.43 18.16
CA ILE A 91 4.83 -11.33 18.83
C ILE A 91 4.95 -9.95 19.49
N ALA A 92 4.66 -8.88 18.75
CA ALA A 92 4.77 -7.51 19.23
C ALA A 92 3.85 -7.22 20.43
N THR A 93 2.65 -7.79 20.47
CA THR A 93 1.71 -7.67 21.61
C THR A 93 2.30 -8.22 22.90
N ARG A 94 3.21 -9.18 22.82
CA ARG A 94 3.87 -9.77 23.98
C ARG A 94 5.16 -9.05 24.38
N LEU A 95 5.80 -8.37 23.43
CA LEU A 95 7.11 -7.74 23.64
C LEU A 95 7.00 -6.24 23.90
N LEU A 96 5.98 -5.57 23.34
CA LEU A 96 5.82 -4.14 23.44
C LEU A 96 4.82 -3.78 24.57
N PRO A 97 5.04 -2.65 25.26
CA PRO A 97 4.05 -2.15 26.22
C PRO A 97 2.76 -1.74 25.49
N PRO A 98 1.58 -1.83 26.16
CA PRO A 98 0.27 -1.55 25.53
C PRO A 98 0.17 -0.17 24.87
N GLY A 99 0.86 0.84 25.39
CA GLY A 99 0.91 2.20 24.80
C GLY A 99 2.04 2.41 23.79
N GLY A 100 2.77 1.36 23.40
CA GLY A 100 3.99 1.48 22.58
C GLY A 100 5.18 2.04 23.36
N ILE A 101 6.34 2.12 22.71
CA ILE A 101 7.58 2.62 23.30
C ILE A 101 7.53 4.16 23.30
N GLN A 102 7.56 4.75 24.51
CA GLN A 102 7.41 6.21 24.69
C GLN A 102 8.76 6.96 24.69
N THR A 103 9.87 6.28 24.96
CA THR A 103 11.19 6.91 25.11
C THR A 103 12.30 6.08 24.46
N GLY A 104 13.41 6.74 24.14
CA GLY A 104 14.59 6.08 23.57
C GLY A 104 14.57 5.99 22.05
N LEU A 105 15.44 5.14 21.51
CA LEU A 105 15.73 5.04 20.08
C LEU A 105 14.52 4.58 19.25
N PHE A 106 13.65 3.74 19.82
CA PHE A 106 12.45 3.19 19.18
C PHE A 106 11.17 3.89 19.62
N THR A 107 11.26 5.17 20.00
CA THR A 107 10.09 5.97 20.38
C THR A 107 9.02 5.90 19.31
N GLY A 108 7.77 5.69 19.72
CA GLY A 108 6.60 5.57 18.85
C GLY A 108 6.34 4.16 18.32
N LEU A 109 7.29 3.21 18.50
CA LEU A 109 7.07 1.82 18.06
C LEU A 109 5.92 1.21 18.86
N SER A 110 4.91 0.75 18.16
CA SER A 110 3.71 0.14 18.72
C SER A 110 3.21 -0.98 17.82
N VAL A 111 2.32 -1.81 18.33
CA VAL A 111 1.65 -2.84 17.51
C VAL A 111 0.89 -2.20 16.36
N LEU A 112 0.25 -1.06 16.60
CA LEU A 112 -0.44 -0.28 15.56
C LEU A 112 0.51 0.11 14.42
N ALA A 113 1.70 0.65 14.75
CA ALA A 113 2.70 1.06 13.75
C ALA A 113 3.23 -0.14 12.94
N LEU A 114 3.50 -1.27 13.59
CA LEU A 114 4.00 -2.48 12.92
C LEU A 114 2.95 -3.08 11.98
N VAL A 115 1.72 -3.21 12.44
CA VAL A 115 0.63 -3.76 11.61
C VAL A 115 0.42 -2.91 10.39
N THR A 116 0.18 -1.60 10.55
CA THR A 116 -0.12 -0.70 9.44
C THR A 116 1.05 -0.52 8.45
N ALA A 117 2.30 -0.72 8.90
CA ALA A 117 3.44 -0.71 7.98
C ALA A 117 3.60 -2.01 7.19
N MET A 118 3.12 -3.15 7.72
CA MET A 118 3.42 -4.48 7.16
C MET A 118 2.26 -5.15 6.43
N ASP A 119 1.01 -4.75 6.66
CA ASP A 119 -0.18 -5.47 6.17
C ASP A 119 -0.58 -5.14 4.74
N MET A 120 -0.10 -4.02 4.17
CA MET A 120 -0.50 -3.53 2.86
C MET A 120 0.66 -3.42 1.88
N THR A 121 0.43 -3.89 0.64
CA THR A 121 1.38 -3.75 -0.48
C THR A 121 1.13 -2.44 -1.24
N ASN A 122 2.20 -1.78 -1.66
CA ASN A 122 2.08 -0.67 -2.62
C ASN A 122 1.74 -1.22 -4.01
N GLY A 123 0.44 -1.33 -4.30
CA GLY A 123 -0.07 -1.92 -5.53
C GLY A 123 0.42 -1.23 -6.81
N GLY A 124 0.51 0.11 -6.80
CA GLY A 124 1.02 0.87 -7.95
C GLY A 124 2.49 0.58 -8.23
N LEU A 125 3.32 0.56 -7.17
CA LEU A 125 4.72 0.20 -7.29
C LEU A 125 4.90 -1.26 -7.73
N TYR A 126 4.14 -2.17 -7.14
CA TYR A 126 4.12 -3.58 -7.53
C TYR A 126 3.79 -3.76 -9.01
N ALA A 127 2.70 -3.14 -9.49
CA ALA A 127 2.30 -3.22 -10.88
C ALA A 127 3.38 -2.68 -11.85
N ALA A 128 4.00 -1.54 -11.52
CA ALA A 128 5.09 -0.96 -12.31
C ALA A 128 6.31 -1.88 -12.38
N LEU A 129 6.68 -2.51 -11.25
CA LEU A 129 7.80 -3.45 -11.21
C LEU A 129 7.50 -4.73 -11.99
N MET A 130 6.26 -5.24 -11.91
CA MET A 130 5.89 -6.44 -12.64
C MET A 130 5.74 -6.20 -14.14
N GLN A 131 5.32 -5.02 -14.58
CA GLN A 131 5.36 -4.64 -16.00
C GLN A 131 6.80 -4.63 -16.55
N GLN A 132 7.77 -4.30 -15.73
CA GLN A 132 9.18 -4.22 -16.16
C GLN A 132 9.94 -5.56 -16.02
N TYR A 133 9.66 -6.34 -14.97
CA TYR A 133 10.47 -7.50 -14.57
C TYR A 133 9.68 -8.81 -14.48
N GLY A 134 8.35 -8.75 -14.51
CA GLY A 134 7.44 -9.89 -14.37
C GLY A 134 6.76 -10.32 -15.67
N THR A 135 5.72 -11.12 -15.53
CA THR A 135 4.80 -11.49 -16.62
C THR A 135 3.53 -10.63 -16.57
N GLN A 136 2.68 -10.72 -17.60
CA GLN A 136 1.39 -10.03 -17.62
C GLN A 136 0.46 -10.51 -16.49
N GLU A 137 0.50 -11.81 -16.16
CA GLU A 137 -0.26 -12.39 -15.06
C GLU A 137 0.24 -11.87 -13.70
N GLU A 138 1.55 -11.72 -13.54
CA GLU A 138 2.14 -11.13 -12.34
C GLU A 138 1.80 -9.65 -12.20
N ALA A 139 1.82 -8.90 -13.30
CA ALA A 139 1.37 -7.51 -13.29
C ALA A 139 -0.13 -7.39 -12.96
N GLY A 140 -0.95 -8.31 -13.51
CA GLY A 140 -2.37 -8.39 -13.21
C GLY A 140 -2.68 -8.75 -11.75
N ALA A 141 -1.74 -9.39 -11.04
CA ALA A 141 -1.92 -9.79 -9.64
C ALA A 141 -2.13 -8.60 -8.68
N PHE A 142 -1.85 -7.37 -9.10
CA PHE A 142 -2.13 -6.18 -8.30
C PHE A 142 -3.62 -5.97 -8.00
N VAL A 143 -4.52 -6.60 -8.77
CA VAL A 143 -5.98 -6.42 -8.62
C VAL A 143 -6.47 -6.74 -7.21
N LEU A 144 -5.99 -7.82 -6.60
CA LEU A 144 -6.40 -8.19 -5.24
C LEU A 144 -5.65 -7.40 -4.15
N THR A 145 -4.50 -6.79 -4.45
CA THR A 145 -3.82 -5.92 -3.47
C THR A 145 -4.64 -4.68 -3.13
N SER A 146 -5.64 -4.36 -3.97
CA SER A 146 -6.62 -3.32 -3.66
C SER A 146 -7.56 -3.71 -2.50
N ILE A 147 -7.75 -5.00 -2.23
CA ILE A 147 -8.55 -5.48 -1.08
C ILE A 147 -7.84 -5.18 0.25
N GLU A 148 -6.51 -5.19 0.27
CA GLU A 148 -5.72 -4.77 1.43
C GLU A 148 -5.84 -3.25 1.67
N SER A 149 -6.28 -2.47 0.68
CA SER A 149 -6.35 -1.01 0.78
C SER A 149 -7.40 -0.59 1.80
N GLY A 150 -6.95 0.10 2.84
CA GLY A 150 -7.82 0.59 3.89
C GLY A 150 -7.59 -0.08 5.25
N PRO A 151 -8.28 0.35 6.30
CA PRO A 151 -8.05 -0.09 7.66
C PRO A 151 -8.58 -1.50 7.96
N LEU A 152 -9.36 -2.10 7.04
CA LEU A 152 -10.06 -3.37 7.28
C LEU A 152 -9.12 -4.48 7.75
N VAL A 153 -8.05 -4.73 6.99
CA VAL A 153 -7.09 -5.80 7.29
C VAL A 153 -6.34 -5.50 8.58
N SER A 154 -5.84 -4.26 8.74
CA SER A 154 -5.20 -3.81 9.98
C SER A 154 -6.12 -4.01 11.20
N MET A 155 -7.39 -3.65 11.08
CA MET A 155 -8.39 -3.83 12.15
C MET A 155 -8.62 -5.31 12.47
N LEU A 156 -8.75 -6.17 11.46
CA LEU A 156 -8.90 -7.61 11.68
C LEU A 156 -7.69 -8.20 12.40
N ILE A 157 -6.47 -7.80 12.02
CA ILE A 157 -5.23 -8.24 12.68
C ILE A 157 -5.20 -7.79 14.15
N LEU A 158 -5.46 -6.49 14.41
CA LEU A 158 -5.47 -5.92 15.76
C LEU A 158 -6.55 -6.56 16.64
N GLY A 159 -7.73 -6.84 16.09
CA GLY A 159 -8.80 -7.54 16.79
C GLY A 159 -8.44 -8.99 17.12
N ALA A 160 -7.89 -9.72 16.14
CA ALA A 160 -7.47 -11.11 16.30
C ALA A 160 -6.32 -11.29 17.34
N THR A 161 -5.51 -10.24 17.55
CA THR A 161 -4.44 -10.25 18.56
C THR A 161 -4.89 -9.74 19.93
N GLY A 162 -6.15 -9.30 20.06
CA GLY A 162 -6.70 -8.77 21.30
C GLY A 162 -6.19 -7.36 21.67
N VAL A 163 -5.50 -6.68 20.76
CA VAL A 163 -5.03 -5.29 20.97
C VAL A 163 -6.19 -4.31 20.95
N ALA A 164 -7.23 -4.64 20.20
CA ALA A 164 -8.39 -3.79 20.05
C ALA A 164 -9.69 -4.60 20.09
N VAL A 165 -10.68 -4.06 20.79
CA VAL A 165 -12.06 -4.59 20.76
C VAL A 165 -12.86 -3.68 19.84
N PHE A 166 -13.33 -4.23 18.72
CA PHE A 166 -14.12 -3.48 17.75
C PHE A 166 -15.60 -3.55 18.08
N GLU A 167 -16.24 -2.41 18.12
CA GLU A 167 -17.70 -2.34 18.08
C GLU A 167 -18.14 -2.74 16.65
N PRO A 168 -18.95 -3.81 16.47
CA PRO A 168 -19.33 -4.30 15.14
C PRO A 168 -19.93 -3.22 14.23
N ARG A 169 -20.67 -2.29 14.81
CA ARG A 169 -21.27 -1.16 14.10
C ARG A 169 -20.22 -0.23 13.47
N LEU A 170 -19.16 0.11 14.21
CA LEU A 170 -18.08 0.97 13.72
C LEU A 170 -17.27 0.26 12.62
N PHE A 171 -17.03 -1.04 12.81
CA PHE A 171 -16.37 -1.87 11.80
C PHE A 171 -17.16 -1.89 10.49
N VAL A 172 -18.47 -2.18 10.55
CA VAL A 172 -19.34 -2.15 9.36
C VAL A 172 -19.34 -0.76 8.73
N GLY A 173 -19.43 0.30 9.53
CA GLY A 173 -19.38 1.68 9.04
C GLY A 173 -18.11 2.04 8.28
N ALA A 174 -16.96 1.52 8.71
CA ALA A 174 -15.68 1.74 8.02
C ALA A 174 -15.59 1.02 6.68
N VAL A 175 -16.18 -0.18 6.58
CA VAL A 175 -16.09 -1.04 5.40
C VAL A 175 -17.20 -0.74 4.39
N LEU A 176 -18.32 -0.21 4.83
CA LEU A 176 -19.53 -0.02 4.01
C LEU A 176 -19.29 0.80 2.73
N PRO A 177 -18.58 1.95 2.74
CA PRO A 177 -18.28 2.67 1.50
C PRO A 177 -17.55 1.82 0.46
N PHE A 178 -16.55 1.05 0.91
CA PHE A 178 -15.80 0.14 0.05
C PHE A 178 -16.69 -0.95 -0.55
N LEU A 179 -17.55 -1.59 0.25
CA LEU A 179 -18.46 -2.65 -0.20
C LEU A 179 -19.49 -2.12 -1.20
N ILE A 180 -20.02 -0.92 -0.99
CA ILE A 180 -20.96 -0.31 -1.94
C ILE A 180 -20.24 -0.02 -3.26
N GLY A 181 -19.06 0.59 -3.23
CA GLY A 181 -18.25 0.81 -4.42
C GLY A 181 -17.95 -0.48 -5.18
N PHE A 182 -17.52 -1.53 -4.45
CA PHE A 182 -17.25 -2.86 -4.99
C PHE A 182 -18.47 -3.47 -5.68
N ALA A 183 -19.65 -3.40 -5.06
CA ALA A 183 -20.89 -3.90 -5.66
C ALA A 183 -21.21 -3.14 -6.96
N LEU A 184 -21.21 -1.80 -6.92
CA LEU A 184 -21.53 -0.98 -8.09
C LEU A 184 -20.53 -1.17 -9.23
N GLY A 185 -19.23 -1.21 -8.95
CA GLY A 185 -18.20 -1.43 -9.98
C GLY A 185 -18.23 -2.83 -10.63
N ASN A 186 -18.81 -3.85 -9.95
CA ASN A 186 -18.99 -5.17 -10.53
C ASN A 186 -20.33 -5.30 -11.26
N LEU A 187 -21.34 -4.51 -10.91
CA LEU A 187 -22.62 -4.43 -11.62
C LEU A 187 -22.50 -3.63 -12.92
N ASP A 188 -21.67 -2.57 -12.92
CA ASP A 188 -21.56 -1.66 -14.05
C ASP A 188 -20.08 -1.31 -14.34
N ALA A 189 -19.62 -1.64 -15.56
CA ALA A 189 -18.26 -1.37 -16.01
C ALA A 189 -17.99 0.14 -16.21
N GLU A 190 -19.01 0.92 -16.61
CA GLU A 190 -18.87 2.37 -16.80
C GLU A 190 -18.70 3.07 -15.44
N LEU A 191 -19.45 2.66 -14.42
CA LEU A 191 -19.27 3.15 -13.05
C LEU A 191 -17.89 2.80 -12.49
N ARG A 192 -17.41 1.58 -12.78
CA ARG A 192 -16.04 1.16 -12.39
C ARG A 192 -14.99 2.10 -12.96
N GLU A 193 -15.06 2.40 -14.25
CA GLU A 193 -14.12 3.30 -14.90
C GLU A 193 -14.25 4.73 -14.38
N PHE A 194 -15.48 5.21 -14.23
CA PHE A 194 -15.78 6.56 -13.74
C PHE A 194 -15.19 6.80 -12.34
N PHE A 195 -15.49 5.93 -11.37
CA PHE A 195 -14.98 6.06 -10.01
C PHE A 195 -13.49 5.71 -9.91
N GLY A 196 -13.00 4.79 -10.74
CA GLY A 196 -11.58 4.44 -10.80
C GLY A 196 -10.70 5.64 -11.14
N ARG A 197 -11.16 6.56 -11.97
CA ARG A 197 -10.45 7.81 -12.30
C ARG A 197 -10.30 8.76 -11.12
N CYS A 198 -11.15 8.64 -10.09
CA CYS A 198 -11.11 9.49 -8.90
C CYS A 198 -10.07 9.03 -7.86
N VAL A 199 -9.62 7.79 -7.90
CA VAL A 199 -8.72 7.21 -6.89
C VAL A 199 -7.44 8.03 -6.74
N HIS A 200 -6.71 8.29 -7.83
CA HIS A 200 -5.46 9.05 -7.79
C HIS A 200 -5.64 10.53 -7.45
N PRO A 201 -6.63 11.25 -8.03
CA PRO A 201 -6.88 12.65 -7.68
C PRO A 201 -7.23 12.91 -6.22
N LEU A 202 -7.87 11.97 -5.52
CA LEU A 202 -8.25 12.12 -4.12
C LEU A 202 -7.07 11.96 -3.14
N ILE A 203 -5.98 11.27 -3.53
CA ILE A 203 -4.82 11.00 -2.66
C ILE A 203 -4.22 12.28 -2.06
N PRO A 204 -3.93 13.34 -2.84
CA PRO A 204 -3.38 14.58 -2.28
C PRO A 204 -4.29 15.26 -1.26
N PHE A 205 -5.61 15.18 -1.44
CA PHE A 205 -6.58 15.83 -0.55
C PHE A 205 -6.63 15.16 0.82
N PHE A 206 -6.76 13.83 0.86
CA PHE A 206 -6.74 13.16 2.16
C PHE A 206 -5.33 13.16 2.78
N GLY A 207 -4.26 13.13 1.97
CA GLY A 207 -2.90 13.31 2.46
C GLY A 207 -2.70 14.65 3.16
N PHE A 208 -3.18 15.74 2.58
CA PHE A 208 -3.14 17.07 3.18
C PHE A 208 -3.97 17.14 4.46
N ALA A 209 -5.24 16.69 4.42
CA ALA A 209 -6.12 16.67 5.58
C ALA A 209 -5.53 15.83 6.74
N LEU A 210 -4.94 14.69 6.44
CA LEU A 210 -4.23 13.86 7.40
C LEU A 210 -3.04 14.60 8.01
N GLY A 211 -2.22 15.26 7.19
CA GLY A 211 -1.10 16.06 7.65
C GLY A 211 -1.53 17.18 8.59
N CYS A 212 -2.68 17.81 8.37
CA CYS A 212 -3.24 18.83 9.25
C CYS A 212 -3.58 18.34 10.68
N SER A 213 -3.46 17.05 10.95
CA SER A 213 -3.61 16.47 12.30
C SER A 213 -2.29 16.05 12.96
N ILE A 214 -1.16 16.20 12.28
CA ILE A 214 0.15 15.68 12.71
C ILE A 214 1.15 16.82 12.93
N ASP A 215 1.79 16.83 14.11
CA ASP A 215 2.88 17.75 14.42
C ASP A 215 4.21 17.28 13.80
N LEU A 216 4.97 18.20 13.18
CA LEU A 216 6.28 17.89 12.59
C LEU A 216 7.30 17.35 13.61
N GLY A 217 7.18 17.74 14.88
CA GLY A 217 8.03 17.22 15.94
C GLY A 217 7.82 15.73 16.19
N VAL A 218 6.59 15.22 16.01
CA VAL A 218 6.28 13.77 16.07
C VAL A 218 6.96 13.05 14.91
N ILE A 219 6.88 13.61 13.70
CA ILE A 219 7.55 13.05 12.51
C ILE A 219 9.06 12.97 12.73
N ALA A 220 9.67 14.05 13.26
CA ALA A 220 11.09 14.09 13.51
C ALA A 220 11.54 13.06 14.57
N LYS A 221 10.78 12.92 15.67
CA LYS A 221 11.07 11.96 16.76
C LYS A 221 10.91 10.51 16.32
N SER A 222 9.91 10.21 15.47
CA SER A 222 9.59 8.85 15.03
C SER A 222 10.36 8.42 13.77
N GLY A 223 11.10 9.33 13.11
CA GLY A 223 11.74 9.09 11.83
C GLY A 223 12.75 7.94 11.84
N PHE A 224 13.60 7.85 12.90
CA PHE A 224 14.55 6.74 13.04
C PHE A 224 13.80 5.39 13.17
N THR A 225 12.80 5.32 14.02
CA THR A 225 11.94 4.13 14.18
C THR A 225 11.30 3.75 12.86
N GLY A 226 10.84 4.73 12.07
CA GLY A 226 10.26 4.51 10.76
C GLY A 226 11.24 3.91 9.75
N VAL A 227 12.52 4.35 9.76
CA VAL A 227 13.57 3.74 8.95
C VAL A 227 13.79 2.28 9.34
N PHE A 228 13.90 2.00 10.64
CA PHE A 228 14.05 0.64 11.14
C PHE A 228 12.86 -0.25 10.74
N VAL A 229 11.64 0.24 10.93
CA VAL A 229 10.42 -0.49 10.53
C VAL A 229 10.38 -0.71 9.02
N GLY A 230 10.75 0.28 8.21
CA GLY A 230 10.81 0.11 6.75
C GLY A 230 11.79 -0.97 6.28
N LEU A 231 12.97 -1.06 6.91
CA LEU A 231 13.92 -2.16 6.67
C LEU A 231 13.35 -3.50 7.15
N ALA A 232 12.71 -3.50 8.32
CA ALA A 232 12.06 -4.69 8.88
C ALA A 232 10.93 -5.18 7.96
N VAL A 233 10.13 -4.29 7.37
CA VAL A 233 9.09 -4.64 6.38
C VAL A 233 9.70 -5.42 5.23
N ILE A 234 10.78 -4.91 4.61
CA ILE A 234 11.42 -5.57 3.47
C ILE A 234 11.90 -6.98 3.83
N VAL A 235 12.51 -7.14 5.00
CA VAL A 235 13.08 -8.45 5.40
C VAL A 235 11.98 -9.39 5.89
N ILE A 236 11.17 -8.94 6.85
CA ILE A 236 10.18 -9.79 7.56
C ILE A 236 9.03 -10.17 6.62
N THR A 237 8.56 -9.26 5.76
CA THR A 237 7.52 -9.60 4.78
C THR A 237 8.12 -10.16 3.49
N GLY A 238 9.27 -9.65 3.03
CA GLY A 238 9.85 -10.02 1.75
C GLY A 238 10.33 -11.46 1.68
N VAL A 239 10.97 -11.98 2.74
CA VAL A 239 11.42 -13.39 2.74
C VAL A 239 10.25 -14.37 2.61
N PRO A 240 9.19 -14.30 3.43
CA PRO A 240 8.02 -15.16 3.25
C PRO A 240 7.31 -14.94 1.90
N LEU A 241 7.21 -13.71 1.41
CA LEU A 241 6.60 -13.41 0.12
C LEU A 241 7.38 -14.04 -1.05
N ILE A 242 8.71 -13.97 -1.02
CA ILE A 242 9.57 -14.64 -2.01
C ILE A 242 9.37 -16.14 -1.98
N LEU A 243 9.30 -16.74 -0.79
CA LEU A 243 9.10 -18.18 -0.63
C LEU A 243 7.70 -18.59 -1.11
N ALA A 244 6.67 -17.87 -0.70
CA ALA A 244 5.30 -18.15 -1.13
C ALA A 244 5.12 -17.97 -2.64
N ASP A 245 5.75 -16.95 -3.24
CA ASP A 245 5.75 -16.76 -4.69
C ASP A 245 6.38 -17.95 -5.42
N LYS A 246 7.49 -18.49 -4.92
CA LYS A 246 8.17 -19.64 -5.51
C LYS A 246 7.41 -20.95 -5.34
N VAL A 247 6.90 -21.21 -4.13
CA VAL A 247 6.31 -22.51 -3.78
C VAL A 247 4.85 -22.62 -4.22
N ILE A 248 4.07 -21.57 -4.01
CA ILE A 248 2.62 -21.57 -4.24
C ILE A 248 2.28 -20.76 -5.48
N GLY A 249 2.86 -19.56 -5.61
CA GLY A 249 2.58 -18.62 -6.70
C GLY A 249 3.11 -19.03 -8.07
N GLY A 250 4.02 -20.03 -8.12
CA GLY A 250 4.63 -20.51 -9.38
C GLY A 250 5.58 -19.48 -10.03
N GLY A 251 6.09 -18.53 -9.26
CA GLY A 251 7.04 -17.50 -9.71
C GLY A 251 8.49 -17.84 -9.38
N ASN A 252 9.38 -16.89 -9.64
CA ASN A 252 10.81 -16.97 -9.32
C ASN A 252 11.20 -16.14 -8.07
N GLY A 253 10.22 -15.60 -7.36
CA GLY A 253 10.39 -14.73 -6.19
C GLY A 253 10.40 -13.24 -6.51
N THR A 254 10.40 -12.84 -7.79
CA THR A 254 10.42 -11.41 -8.18
C THR A 254 9.14 -10.71 -7.75
N ALA A 255 7.98 -11.35 -7.95
CA ALA A 255 6.69 -10.81 -7.53
C ALA A 255 6.59 -10.72 -6.00
N GLY A 256 7.10 -11.73 -5.27
CA GLY A 256 7.15 -11.70 -3.82
C GLY A 256 7.99 -10.54 -3.28
N LEU A 257 9.18 -10.30 -3.85
CA LEU A 257 10.03 -9.18 -3.46
C LEU A 257 9.39 -7.83 -3.80
N ALA A 258 8.78 -7.68 -4.97
CA ALA A 258 8.06 -6.47 -5.35
C ALA A 258 6.88 -6.15 -4.41
N ALA A 259 6.24 -7.18 -3.84
CA ALA A 259 5.15 -7.04 -2.88
C ALA A 259 5.62 -6.66 -1.45
N SER A 260 6.92 -6.65 -1.16
CA SER A 260 7.47 -6.37 0.18
C SER A 260 7.52 -4.87 0.54
N SER A 261 6.79 -4.03 -0.18
CA SER A 261 6.69 -2.59 0.08
C SER A 261 5.53 -2.25 1.02
N THR A 262 5.59 -1.08 1.66
CA THR A 262 4.47 -0.49 2.40
C THR A 262 3.62 0.38 1.47
N ALA A 263 2.31 0.24 1.52
CA ALA A 263 1.39 1.03 0.71
C ALA A 263 1.34 2.51 1.15
N GLY A 264 1.18 3.42 0.19
CA GLY A 264 0.93 4.82 0.50
C GLY A 264 -0.36 5.04 1.29
N ALA A 265 -1.42 4.27 0.97
CA ALA A 265 -2.69 4.32 1.69
C ALA A 265 -2.58 3.85 3.15
N ALA A 266 -1.64 2.98 3.48
CA ALA A 266 -1.39 2.50 4.85
C ALA A 266 -1.06 3.64 5.83
N VAL A 267 -0.50 4.75 5.33
CA VAL A 267 -0.16 5.93 6.13
C VAL A 267 -1.38 6.54 6.83
N ALA A 268 -2.56 6.40 6.25
CA ALA A 268 -3.80 6.90 6.84
C ALA A 268 -4.38 5.97 7.93
N ASN A 269 -4.08 4.68 7.88
CA ASN A 269 -4.72 3.67 8.72
C ASN A 269 -4.57 3.92 10.23
N PRO A 270 -3.40 4.33 10.76
CA PRO A 270 -3.28 4.60 12.20
C PRO A 270 -4.26 5.66 12.71
N GLN A 271 -4.46 6.73 11.95
CA GLN A 271 -5.41 7.79 12.32
C GLN A 271 -6.86 7.34 12.25
N ILE A 272 -7.20 6.58 11.19
CA ILE A 272 -8.55 6.03 11.03
C ILE A 272 -8.86 5.10 12.21
N ILE A 273 -7.94 4.19 12.51
CA ILE A 273 -8.09 3.21 13.59
C ILE A 273 -8.12 3.91 14.95
N GLY A 274 -7.23 4.89 15.20
CA GLY A 274 -7.21 5.67 16.43
C GLY A 274 -8.47 6.51 16.66
N ASN A 275 -9.12 6.99 15.60
CA ASN A 275 -10.41 7.67 15.71
C ASN A 275 -11.57 6.72 16.01
N MET A 276 -11.46 5.44 15.64
CA MET A 276 -12.47 4.42 15.92
C MET A 276 -12.27 3.73 17.25
N ILE A 277 -11.02 3.65 17.72
CA ILE A 277 -10.62 2.93 18.94
C ILE A 277 -9.85 3.91 19.83
N PRO A 278 -10.52 4.49 20.85
CA PRO A 278 -9.94 5.53 21.70
C PRO A 278 -8.62 5.11 22.39
N GLU A 279 -8.46 3.83 22.70
CA GLU A 279 -7.27 3.27 23.34
C GLU A 279 -6.04 3.34 22.44
N LEU A 280 -6.22 3.33 21.12
CA LEU A 280 -5.13 3.40 20.13
C LEU A 280 -4.84 4.83 19.67
N LYS A 281 -5.73 5.78 19.98
CA LYS A 281 -5.58 7.18 19.56
C LYS A 281 -4.25 7.82 20.00
N PRO A 282 -3.73 7.61 21.23
CA PRO A 282 -2.46 8.20 21.65
C PRO A 282 -1.25 7.75 20.83
N MET A 283 -1.35 6.59 20.14
CA MET A 283 -0.28 6.05 19.30
C MET A 283 -0.44 6.43 17.83
N ALA A 284 -1.59 6.98 17.42
CA ALA A 284 -1.93 7.19 16.02
C ALA A 284 -0.94 8.11 15.29
N ASP A 285 -0.53 9.21 15.89
CA ASP A 285 0.39 10.19 15.29
C ASP A 285 1.77 9.58 15.02
N SER A 286 2.36 8.93 16.04
CA SER A 286 3.66 8.27 15.89
C SER A 286 3.60 7.09 14.91
N ALA A 287 2.53 6.29 14.97
CA ALA A 287 2.32 5.19 14.03
C ALA A 287 2.18 5.69 12.58
N THR A 288 1.48 6.81 12.36
CA THR A 288 1.38 7.46 11.04
C THR A 288 2.75 7.92 10.54
N ALA A 289 3.54 8.57 11.38
CA ALA A 289 4.88 9.04 11.02
C ALA A 289 5.82 7.86 10.69
N ILE A 290 5.77 6.78 11.47
CA ILE A 290 6.55 5.55 11.24
C ILE A 290 6.12 4.89 9.92
N THR A 291 4.81 4.73 9.68
CA THR A 291 4.29 4.12 8.46
C THR A 291 4.62 4.96 7.23
N ALA A 292 4.56 6.29 7.31
CA ALA A 292 4.96 7.20 6.23
C ALA A 292 6.45 7.06 5.89
N THR A 293 7.32 6.99 6.90
CA THR A 293 8.76 6.80 6.71
C THR A 293 9.07 5.42 6.13
N ALA A 294 8.39 4.36 6.61
CA ALA A 294 8.51 3.01 6.07
C ALA A 294 8.04 2.94 4.61
N CYS A 295 6.93 3.61 4.27
CA CYS A 295 6.43 3.72 2.89
C CYS A 295 7.47 4.37 1.97
N LEU A 296 8.03 5.50 2.37
CA LEU A 296 9.07 6.19 1.59
C LEU A 296 10.31 5.31 1.39
N LEU A 297 10.81 4.70 2.47
CA LEU A 297 12.01 3.86 2.41
C LEU A 297 11.80 2.64 1.52
N THR A 298 10.68 1.93 1.70
CA THR A 298 10.37 0.73 0.90
C THR A 298 10.13 1.09 -0.56
N ALA A 299 9.52 2.24 -0.86
CA ALA A 299 9.31 2.72 -2.21
C ALA A 299 10.62 3.04 -2.96
N ILE A 300 11.72 3.32 -2.23
CA ILE A 300 13.06 3.51 -2.80
C ILE A 300 13.81 2.18 -2.91
N LEU A 301 13.83 1.39 -1.83
CA LEU A 301 14.68 0.19 -1.76
C LEU A 301 14.10 -1.00 -2.52
N VAL A 302 12.78 -1.22 -2.47
CA VAL A 302 12.15 -2.37 -3.11
C VAL A 302 12.35 -2.40 -4.63
N PRO A 303 12.25 -1.30 -5.40
CA PRO A 303 12.59 -1.29 -6.82
C PRO A 303 14.03 -1.71 -7.10
N ILE A 304 14.98 -1.21 -6.30
CA ILE A 304 16.41 -1.53 -6.46
C ILE A 304 16.63 -3.02 -6.21
N LEU A 305 16.11 -3.53 -5.10
CA LEU A 305 16.23 -4.94 -4.72
C LEU A 305 15.53 -5.86 -5.74
N THR A 306 14.35 -5.48 -6.22
CA THR A 306 13.60 -6.23 -7.23
C THR A 306 14.35 -6.27 -8.56
N ALA A 307 14.95 -5.15 -9.00
CA ALA A 307 15.76 -5.11 -10.19
C ALA A 307 17.02 -6.01 -10.08
N MET A 308 17.69 -5.98 -8.94
CA MET A 308 18.84 -6.85 -8.66
C MET A 308 18.45 -8.33 -8.65
N TRP A 309 17.33 -8.66 -8.01
CA TRP A 309 16.77 -10.01 -7.96
C TRP A 309 16.39 -10.53 -9.34
N ALA A 310 15.65 -9.73 -10.10
CA ALA A 310 15.21 -10.07 -11.45
C ALA A 310 16.39 -10.30 -12.41
N ARG A 311 17.47 -9.50 -12.30
CA ARG A 311 18.71 -9.72 -13.08
C ARG A 311 19.35 -11.07 -12.76
N LYS A 312 19.33 -11.49 -11.49
CA LYS A 312 19.96 -12.73 -11.05
C LYS A 312 19.12 -13.97 -11.38
N TYR A 313 17.80 -13.89 -11.20
CA TYR A 313 16.89 -15.03 -11.27
C TYR A 313 15.90 -14.97 -12.43
N GLY A 314 15.77 -13.81 -13.10
CA GLY A 314 14.81 -13.58 -14.19
C GLY A 314 15.32 -13.90 -15.59
N MET A 315 16.63 -14.10 -15.78
CA MET A 315 17.24 -14.28 -17.13
C MET A 315 16.75 -15.53 -17.88
N LEU A 316 16.31 -16.57 -17.19
CA LEU A 316 15.78 -17.79 -17.82
C LEU A 316 14.41 -17.54 -18.45
N ARG A 317 13.60 -16.68 -17.87
CA ARG A 317 12.23 -16.38 -18.28
C ARG A 317 12.16 -15.49 -19.53
N ASN A 318 13.08 -14.52 -19.64
CA ASN A 318 13.20 -13.70 -20.86
C ASN A 318 13.64 -14.51 -22.08
N LYS A 319 14.44 -15.57 -21.88
CA LYS A 319 14.83 -16.47 -22.97
C LYS A 319 13.66 -17.31 -23.48
N GLU A 320 12.78 -17.78 -22.59
CA GLU A 320 11.59 -18.55 -22.97
C GLU A 320 10.54 -17.69 -23.67
N GLN A 321 10.32 -16.46 -23.21
CA GLN A 321 9.41 -15.50 -23.85
C GLN A 321 9.93 -15.04 -25.23
N THR A 322 11.22 -14.81 -25.37
CA THR A 322 11.84 -14.46 -26.65
C THR A 322 11.80 -15.63 -27.62
N ALA A 323 11.91 -16.86 -27.15
CA ALA A 323 11.77 -18.06 -27.98
C ALA A 323 10.33 -18.31 -28.42
N GLN A 324 9.32 -17.95 -27.62
CA GLN A 324 7.90 -18.09 -27.97
C GLN A 324 7.40 -16.96 -28.89
N THR A 325 8.04 -15.78 -28.87
CA THR A 325 7.70 -14.63 -29.73
C THR A 325 8.56 -14.53 -30.98
N ALA A 326 9.56 -15.40 -31.16
CA ALA A 326 10.30 -15.48 -32.39
C ALA A 326 9.35 -15.98 -33.51
N PRO A 327 9.18 -15.25 -34.63
CA PRO A 327 8.33 -15.70 -35.72
C PRO A 327 8.88 -17.06 -36.20
N ALA A 328 7.99 -18.05 -36.31
CA ALA A 328 8.34 -19.34 -36.86
C ALA A 328 9.05 -19.12 -38.21
N GLN A 329 10.31 -19.45 -38.26
CA GLN A 329 11.05 -19.42 -39.54
C GLN A 329 10.30 -20.30 -40.49
N ASN A 330 9.71 -19.69 -41.51
CA ASN A 330 8.99 -20.37 -42.56
C ASN A 330 10.01 -21.25 -43.32
N PRO A 331 9.94 -22.60 -43.27
CA PRO A 331 10.88 -23.46 -43.94
C PRO A 331 10.89 -23.32 -45.47
N ASN A 332 9.95 -22.56 -46.04
CA ASN A 332 9.76 -22.41 -47.48
C ASN A 332 10.48 -21.20 -48.12
N SER A 333 11.34 -20.46 -47.37
CA SER A 333 12.08 -19.35 -47.98
C SER A 333 13.42 -19.75 -48.65
N LEU A 334 13.72 -21.04 -48.69
CA LEU A 334 14.98 -21.55 -49.31
C LEU A 334 14.77 -22.16 -50.72
N VAL A 335 13.57 -21.97 -51.34
CA VAL A 335 13.29 -22.57 -52.67
C VAL A 335 12.99 -21.52 -53.75
N GLN A 336 13.33 -20.27 -53.58
CA GLN A 336 13.10 -19.25 -54.64
C GLN A 336 14.36 -18.43 -55.02
N ASP A 337 15.55 -19.02 -55.04
CA ASP A 337 16.67 -18.42 -55.78
C ASP A 337 17.32 -19.46 -56.64
N GLY A 338 16.64 -19.84 -57.69
CA GLY A 338 17.15 -20.68 -58.77
C GLY A 338 16.22 -20.58 -59.97
N HIS A 339 16.40 -19.53 -60.78
CA HIS A 339 16.31 -19.60 -62.24
C HIS A 339 16.26 -18.19 -62.90
N PHE A 340 17.27 -17.98 -63.75
CA PHE A 340 17.48 -16.99 -64.81
C PHE A 340 17.76 -15.55 -64.43
#